data_94df8c11783fd1bc2b19918f036d8435
#
_entry.id   94df8c11783fd1bc2b19918f036d8435
#
_cell.length_a   1.000
_cell.length_b   1.000
_cell.length_c   1.000
_cell.angle_alpha   90.00
_cell.angle_beta   90.00
_cell.angle_gamma   90.00
#
_symmetry.space_group_name_H-M   'P 1'
#
loop_
_entity.id
_entity.type
_entity.pdbx_description
1 polymer ?
#
loop_
_entity_poly.entity_id
_entity_poly.type
_entity_poly.pdbx_seq_one_letter_code
_entity_poly.pdbx_strand_id
1 'polypeptide(L)'
;MAHLKGNLDRMAATTSETMPIVPGPKDPAETVIVIGAGAAGLAAADALGRRGVRVVVLEKEQRIAEPWRRRHEKLSLNTHRALSALPGLAYPPRTAAFPNKDIIVGYLEDFARARGIRVEFGTTVERIERSGSHWLAHTGQGVLSTRNVIIATGRDRLPWTPDWPGKATFTGKLAHAADFGTAEDYVGKKVLVVGAGNSGFDVLNHLARADTKAVWLSARHGPSLMPKRIGKVAVARFGGFMAMLPTWIADAMIAAMQRLVFGDLTRFGLPPAPKGGASRLGVEQIAIAVDDGAVAALKAGRISVVAPVAAFEGAGVRLNDGTVISPDVVIAATGYRTGLETMLGDLGVLDAKGVPKANGGTPSGQPGLWFIGMRPSLTSYFHSAGLQAEAIAWQIARGE
;
A
#
# COMPACT_ATOMS: atom_id res chain seq x y z
N MET A 1 -10.63 -38.14 51.82
CA MET A 1 -11.30 -37.67 50.60
C MET A 1 -12.03 -36.35 50.84
N ALA A 2 -11.38 -35.33 51.37
CA ALA A 2 -12.03 -34.05 51.71
C ALA A 2 -11.13 -32.85 51.42
N HIS A 3 -10.15 -32.96 50.49
CA HIS A 3 -9.23 -31.86 50.17
C HIS A 3 -9.10 -31.58 48.65
N LEU A 4 -10.00 -32.13 47.80
CA LEU A 4 -9.94 -31.97 46.33
C LEU A 4 -11.17 -31.28 45.72
N LYS A 5 -12.09 -30.71 46.54
CA LYS A 5 -13.27 -29.98 46.05
C LYS A 5 -13.20 -28.45 46.15
N GLY A 6 -12.10 -27.90 46.69
CA GLY A 6 -11.98 -26.47 46.95
C GLY A 6 -11.30 -25.63 45.86
N ASN A 7 -10.84 -26.23 44.73
CA ASN A 7 -10.02 -25.50 43.73
C ASN A 7 -10.66 -25.37 42.34
N LEU A 8 -11.90 -25.81 42.14
CA LEU A 8 -12.61 -25.71 40.86
C LEU A 8 -13.60 -24.51 40.77
N ASP A 9 -13.95 -23.91 41.92
CA ASP A 9 -14.90 -22.79 41.97
C ASP A 9 -14.24 -21.40 41.97
N ARG A 10 -12.93 -21.33 41.80
CA ARG A 10 -12.18 -20.04 41.67
C ARG A 10 -11.73 -19.63 40.26
N MET A 11 -12.15 -20.40 39.24
CA MET A 11 -11.82 -20.09 37.84
C MET A 11 -12.98 -19.61 36.98
N ALA A 12 -14.10 -19.18 37.58
CA ALA A 12 -15.27 -18.72 36.85
C ALA A 12 -15.74 -17.31 37.32
N ALA A 13 -14.80 -16.40 37.57
CA ALA A 13 -15.11 -14.97 37.73
C ALA A 13 -14.01 -14.15 37.07
N THR A 14 -13.89 -14.26 35.76
CA THR A 14 -13.30 -13.21 34.94
C THR A 14 -14.33 -12.07 34.89
N THR A 15 -14.31 -11.22 35.92
CA THR A 15 -14.88 -9.89 35.85
C THR A 15 -14.27 -9.22 34.62
N SER A 16 -15.12 -8.90 33.65
CA SER A 16 -14.82 -7.95 32.59
C SER A 16 -14.41 -6.64 33.28
N GLU A 17 -13.12 -6.48 33.55
CA GLU A 17 -12.57 -5.18 33.90
C GLU A 17 -12.79 -4.29 32.69
N THR A 18 -13.79 -3.42 32.79
CA THR A 18 -13.98 -2.29 31.88
C THR A 18 -12.72 -1.45 31.96
N MET A 19 -11.87 -1.53 30.92
CA MET A 19 -10.69 -0.67 30.83
C MET A 19 -11.11 0.80 31.00
N PRO A 20 -10.38 1.60 31.80
CA PRO A 20 -10.74 2.97 32.04
C PRO A 20 -10.78 3.75 30.72
N ILE A 21 -11.88 4.47 30.52
CA ILE A 21 -12.00 5.45 29.44
C ILE A 21 -10.98 6.54 29.77
N VAL A 22 -9.90 6.62 28.99
CA VAL A 22 -8.95 7.73 29.09
C VAL A 22 -9.70 8.98 28.64
N PRO A 23 -9.82 10.02 29.48
CA PRO A 23 -10.46 11.25 29.06
C PRO A 23 -9.67 11.82 27.88
N GLY A 24 -10.24 11.74 26.70
CA GLY A 24 -9.78 12.50 25.54
C GLY A 24 -9.84 14.01 25.83
N PRO A 25 -9.42 14.86 24.88
CA PRO A 25 -9.51 16.30 25.02
C PRO A 25 -10.93 16.72 25.47
N LYS A 26 -11.05 17.82 26.19
CA LYS A 26 -12.20 18.30 26.98
C LYS A 26 -13.62 18.17 26.38
N ASP A 27 -13.74 17.73 25.12
CA ASP A 27 -14.98 17.35 24.46
C ASP A 27 -14.69 16.26 23.42
N PRO A 28 -14.71 14.97 23.82
CA PRO A 28 -14.40 13.85 22.93
C PRO A 28 -15.34 13.76 21.72
N ALA A 29 -16.59 14.19 21.88
CA ALA A 29 -17.63 14.07 20.86
C ALA A 29 -17.34 14.90 19.59
N GLU A 30 -16.57 15.98 19.70
CA GLU A 30 -16.25 16.89 18.59
C GLU A 30 -14.86 16.67 17.98
N THR A 31 -14.05 15.74 18.51
CA THR A 31 -12.72 15.47 17.99
C THR A 31 -12.77 14.30 17.02
N VAL A 32 -12.32 14.51 15.77
CA VAL A 32 -12.18 13.44 14.78
C VAL A 32 -10.92 12.63 15.07
N ILE A 33 -11.05 11.30 15.08
CA ILE A 33 -9.91 10.39 15.17
C ILE A 33 -9.47 9.97 13.76
N VAL A 34 -8.21 10.22 13.43
CA VAL A 34 -7.56 9.73 12.20
C VAL A 34 -6.58 8.62 12.58
N ILE A 35 -6.68 7.44 11.96
CA ILE A 35 -5.84 6.30 12.27
C ILE A 35 -4.78 6.13 11.18
N GLY A 36 -3.53 6.45 11.52
CA GLY A 36 -2.34 6.40 10.67
C GLY A 36 -1.81 7.77 10.29
N ALA A 37 -0.50 8.02 10.54
CA ALA A 37 0.22 9.24 10.23
C ALA A 37 1.01 9.15 8.91
N GLY A 38 0.47 8.45 7.92
CA GLY A 38 0.96 8.48 6.53
C GLY A 38 0.44 9.70 5.76
N ALA A 39 0.79 9.81 4.48
CA ALA A 39 0.36 10.92 3.62
C ALA A 39 -1.16 11.17 3.64
N ALA A 40 -1.97 10.10 3.65
CA ALA A 40 -3.43 10.19 3.64
C ALA A 40 -3.98 10.72 4.99
N GLY A 41 -3.44 10.24 6.11
CA GLY A 41 -3.86 10.72 7.44
C GLY A 41 -3.46 12.16 7.69
N LEU A 42 -2.25 12.54 7.28
CA LEU A 42 -1.80 13.93 7.37
C LEU A 42 -2.63 14.87 6.50
N ALA A 43 -2.99 14.43 5.28
CA ALA A 43 -3.89 15.19 4.42
C ALA A 43 -5.28 15.38 5.04
N ALA A 44 -5.84 14.31 5.64
CA ALA A 44 -7.13 14.38 6.34
C ALA A 44 -7.08 15.33 7.53
N ALA A 45 -6.03 15.25 8.35
CA ALA A 45 -5.85 16.12 9.51
C ALA A 45 -5.73 17.60 9.09
N ASP A 46 -4.97 17.89 8.03
CA ASP A 46 -4.85 19.27 7.51
C ASP A 46 -6.20 19.80 6.99
N ALA A 47 -6.91 19.00 6.19
CA ALA A 47 -8.19 19.41 5.59
C ALA A 47 -9.26 19.67 6.65
N LEU A 48 -9.30 18.89 7.72
CA LEU A 48 -10.18 19.08 8.88
C LEU A 48 -9.78 20.32 9.68
N GLY A 49 -8.47 20.45 10.02
CA GLY A 49 -7.96 21.58 10.78
C GLY A 49 -8.21 22.91 10.10
N ARG A 50 -8.06 23.00 8.76
CA ARG A 50 -8.41 24.22 7.99
C ARG A 50 -9.90 24.58 8.03
N ARG A 51 -10.78 23.66 8.43
CA ARG A 51 -12.21 23.88 8.65
C ARG A 51 -12.57 24.09 10.12
N GLY A 52 -11.56 24.23 10.99
CA GLY A 52 -11.78 24.42 12.42
C GLY A 52 -12.23 23.16 13.17
N VAL A 53 -12.20 21.98 12.51
CA VAL A 53 -12.54 20.70 13.15
C VAL A 53 -11.33 20.21 13.95
N ARG A 54 -11.57 19.88 15.22
CA ARG A 54 -10.54 19.29 16.08
C ARG A 54 -10.22 17.88 15.62
N VAL A 55 -8.93 17.55 15.55
CA VAL A 55 -8.46 16.26 15.07
C VAL A 55 -7.30 15.75 15.91
N VAL A 56 -7.25 14.43 16.12
CA VAL A 56 -6.09 13.72 16.64
C VAL A 56 -5.74 12.61 15.68
N VAL A 57 -4.45 12.47 15.37
CA VAL A 57 -3.94 11.39 14.55
C VAL A 57 -3.31 10.35 15.47
N LEU A 58 -3.79 9.11 15.41
CA LEU A 58 -3.21 7.98 16.15
C LEU A 58 -2.28 7.21 15.24
N GLU A 59 -1.03 7.06 15.64
CA GLU A 59 0.00 6.33 14.89
C GLU A 59 0.62 5.23 15.74
N LYS A 60 0.63 4.00 15.25
CA LYS A 60 1.20 2.85 15.97
C LYS A 60 2.73 2.90 16.08
N GLU A 61 3.38 3.54 15.14
CA GLU A 61 4.83 3.68 15.09
C GLU A 61 5.28 4.89 15.93
N GLN A 62 6.60 5.05 16.12
CA GLN A 62 7.16 6.14 16.91
C GLN A 62 7.46 7.39 16.08
N ARG A 63 7.26 7.35 14.78
CA ARG A 63 7.58 8.44 13.85
C ARG A 63 6.61 8.47 12.68
N ILE A 64 6.45 9.65 12.09
CA ILE A 64 5.74 9.85 10.84
C ILE A 64 6.45 9.09 9.71
N ALA A 65 5.67 8.56 8.77
CA ALA A 65 6.15 7.94 7.55
C ALA A 65 7.04 6.69 7.74
N GLU A 66 6.93 5.99 8.86
CA GLU A 66 7.74 4.81 9.16
C GLU A 66 7.71 3.73 8.07
N PRO A 67 6.56 3.43 7.39
CA PRO A 67 6.54 2.50 6.27
C PRO A 67 7.46 2.90 5.11
N TRP A 68 7.71 4.20 4.89
CA TRP A 68 8.66 4.69 3.89
C TRP A 68 10.10 4.46 4.32
N ARG A 69 10.43 4.67 5.59
CA ARG A 69 11.77 4.46 6.15
C ARG A 69 12.24 3.02 6.01
N ARG A 70 11.32 2.06 6.17
CA ARG A 70 11.58 0.62 6.07
C ARG A 70 11.74 0.11 4.64
N ARG A 71 11.43 0.92 3.61
CA ARG A 71 11.63 0.53 2.21
C ARG A 71 13.12 0.55 1.84
N HIS A 72 13.45 -0.17 0.77
CA HIS A 72 14.82 -0.25 0.27
C HIS A 72 15.40 1.14 -0.07
N GLU A 73 16.72 1.31 0.04
CA GLU A 73 17.38 2.61 -0.06
C GLU A 73 17.18 3.32 -1.40
N LYS A 74 17.13 2.57 -2.48
CA LYS A 74 16.99 3.11 -3.83
C LYS A 74 15.54 3.41 -4.22
N LEU A 75 14.55 3.18 -3.31
CA LEU A 75 13.16 3.46 -3.62
C LEU A 75 12.95 4.93 -3.96
N SER A 76 12.31 5.17 -5.10
CA SER A 76 11.82 6.49 -5.51
C SER A 76 10.37 6.38 -5.96
N LEU A 77 9.63 7.49 -5.89
CA LEU A 77 8.28 7.53 -6.44
C LEU A 77 8.29 7.18 -7.93
N ASN A 78 7.26 6.47 -8.36
CA ASN A 78 6.95 6.26 -9.77
C ASN A 78 6.14 7.42 -10.37
N THR A 79 5.65 8.33 -9.52
CA THR A 79 4.89 9.52 -9.89
C THR A 79 5.75 10.79 -9.77
N HIS A 80 5.49 11.76 -10.65
CA HIS A 80 6.26 13.01 -10.68
C HIS A 80 5.96 13.85 -9.42
N ARG A 81 6.99 14.54 -8.87
CA ARG A 81 6.88 15.36 -7.66
C ARG A 81 5.72 16.36 -7.68
N ALA A 82 5.39 16.94 -8.84
CA ALA A 82 4.30 17.90 -8.96
C ALA A 82 2.92 17.31 -8.69
N LEU A 83 2.76 15.98 -8.88
CA LEU A 83 1.54 15.24 -8.56
C LEU A 83 1.65 14.47 -7.24
N SER A 84 2.76 14.57 -6.54
CA SER A 84 3.05 13.81 -5.33
C SER A 84 3.21 14.72 -4.10
N ALA A 85 2.77 15.96 -4.20
CA ALA A 85 2.69 16.90 -3.08
C ALA A 85 1.30 16.85 -2.44
N LEU A 86 1.25 17.06 -1.13
CA LEU A 86 0.03 17.29 -0.38
C LEU A 86 -0.46 18.74 -0.58
N PRO A 87 -1.75 19.04 -0.38
CA PRO A 87 -2.28 20.38 -0.61
C PRO A 87 -1.55 21.48 0.16
N GLY A 88 -1.19 22.55 -0.54
CA GLY A 88 -0.63 23.75 0.06
C GLY A 88 0.82 23.66 0.53
N LEU A 89 1.54 22.56 0.24
CA LEU A 89 2.99 22.47 0.48
C LEU A 89 3.66 21.75 -0.70
N ALA A 90 4.45 22.49 -1.48
CA ALA A 90 5.25 21.91 -2.55
C ALA A 90 6.55 21.29 -2.01
N TYR A 91 7.14 20.37 -2.78
CA TYR A 91 8.51 19.92 -2.52
C TYR A 91 9.50 21.09 -2.63
N PRO A 92 10.61 21.04 -1.88
CA PRO A 92 11.66 22.05 -1.99
C PRO A 92 12.12 22.27 -3.43
N PRO A 93 12.56 23.49 -3.80
CA PRO A 93 13.17 23.75 -5.08
C PRO A 93 14.32 22.78 -5.37
N ARG A 94 14.50 22.37 -6.63
CA ARG A 94 15.51 21.41 -7.08
C ARG A 94 15.31 19.96 -6.62
N THR A 95 14.24 19.62 -5.93
CA THR A 95 13.90 18.22 -5.68
C THR A 95 13.84 17.44 -7.00
N ALA A 96 14.37 16.22 -7.03
CA ALA A 96 14.33 15.36 -8.21
C ALA A 96 12.90 15.14 -8.72
N ALA A 97 12.73 14.88 -10.02
CA ALA A 97 11.42 14.65 -10.65
C ALA A 97 10.65 13.48 -9.97
N PHE A 98 11.38 12.49 -9.50
CA PHE A 98 10.89 11.34 -8.76
C PHE A 98 11.61 11.32 -7.40
N PRO A 99 11.01 11.90 -6.34
CA PRO A 99 11.62 11.94 -5.02
C PRO A 99 11.93 10.54 -4.49
N ASN A 100 13.08 10.37 -3.85
CA ASN A 100 13.42 9.16 -3.14
C ASN A 100 12.72 9.09 -1.77
N LYS A 101 12.82 7.94 -1.11
CA LYS A 101 12.15 7.69 0.18
C LYS A 101 12.51 8.73 1.25
N ASP A 102 13.77 9.17 1.32
CA ASP A 102 14.23 10.08 2.37
C ASP A 102 13.67 11.49 2.16
N ILE A 103 13.59 11.94 0.92
CA ILE A 103 12.92 13.19 0.56
C ILE A 103 11.43 13.12 0.90
N ILE A 104 10.77 11.96 0.66
CA ILE A 104 9.36 11.76 0.99
C ILE A 104 9.16 11.83 2.50
N VAL A 105 10.01 11.15 3.27
CA VAL A 105 9.95 11.16 4.73
C VAL A 105 10.09 12.58 5.28
N GLY A 106 11.16 13.29 4.89
CA GLY A 106 11.37 14.67 5.33
C GLY A 106 10.22 15.59 4.94
N TYR A 107 9.70 15.42 3.72
CA TYR A 107 8.53 16.18 3.24
C TYR A 107 7.27 15.96 4.11
N LEU A 108 6.98 14.73 4.49
CA LEU A 108 5.81 14.42 5.34
C LEU A 108 5.99 14.94 6.77
N GLU A 109 7.19 14.90 7.32
CA GLU A 109 7.52 15.50 8.61
C GLU A 109 7.38 17.02 8.59
N ASP A 110 7.90 17.67 7.54
CA ASP A 110 7.79 19.10 7.36
C ASP A 110 6.33 19.53 7.16
N PHE A 111 5.55 18.73 6.42
CA PHE A 111 4.13 18.97 6.25
C PHE A 111 3.38 18.94 7.60
N ALA A 112 3.60 17.89 8.38
CA ALA A 112 2.96 17.77 9.70
C ALA A 112 3.33 18.94 10.62
N ARG A 113 4.61 19.32 10.65
CA ARG A 113 5.12 20.43 11.45
C ARG A 113 4.54 21.76 10.98
N ALA A 114 4.56 22.05 9.68
CA ALA A 114 4.05 23.30 9.11
C ALA A 114 2.53 23.49 9.32
N ARG A 115 1.79 22.38 9.46
CA ARG A 115 0.33 22.36 9.70
C ARG A 115 -0.04 22.21 11.17
N GLY A 116 0.92 22.09 12.08
CA GLY A 116 0.66 21.88 13.52
C GLY A 116 -0.16 20.63 13.81
N ILE A 117 0.01 19.56 13.01
CA ILE A 117 -0.77 18.33 13.15
C ILE A 117 -0.35 17.59 14.41
N ARG A 118 -1.29 17.37 15.32
CA ARG A 118 -1.07 16.57 16.54
C ARG A 118 -1.10 15.08 16.19
N VAL A 119 -0.02 14.37 16.49
CA VAL A 119 0.11 12.92 16.32
C VAL A 119 0.40 12.28 17.66
N GLU A 120 -0.41 11.29 18.04
CA GLU A 120 -0.18 10.42 19.21
C GLU A 120 0.54 9.16 18.71
N PHE A 121 1.85 9.12 18.92
CA PHE A 121 2.71 8.00 18.52
C PHE A 121 2.61 6.83 19.50
N GLY A 122 3.01 5.63 19.03
CA GLY A 122 2.96 4.41 19.82
C GLY A 122 1.53 3.96 20.16
N THR A 123 0.52 4.53 19.49
CA THR A 123 -0.89 4.26 19.76
C THR A 123 -1.48 3.37 18.69
N THR A 124 -1.51 2.07 18.96
CA THR A 124 -2.14 1.07 18.09
C THR A 124 -3.64 1.02 18.36
N VAL A 125 -4.45 1.26 17.32
CA VAL A 125 -5.89 0.99 17.36
C VAL A 125 -6.09 -0.46 16.95
N GLU A 126 -6.59 -1.26 17.89
CA GLU A 126 -6.79 -2.70 17.71
C GLU A 126 -8.15 -3.02 17.13
N ARG A 127 -9.19 -2.31 17.58
CA ARG A 127 -10.58 -2.52 17.21
C ARG A 127 -11.37 -1.21 17.20
N ILE A 128 -12.30 -1.11 16.27
CA ILE A 128 -13.30 -0.04 16.17
C ILE A 128 -14.68 -0.67 16.30
N GLU A 129 -15.50 -0.14 17.18
CA GLU A 129 -16.88 -0.58 17.32
C GLU A 129 -17.85 0.59 17.43
N ARG A 130 -19.11 0.34 17.09
CA ARG A 130 -20.18 1.32 17.20
C ARG A 130 -20.83 1.27 18.58
N SER A 131 -21.01 2.42 19.19
CA SER A 131 -21.75 2.59 20.44
C SER A 131 -22.72 3.78 20.32
N GLY A 132 -23.96 3.47 20.03
CA GLY A 132 -24.97 4.49 19.73
C GLY A 132 -24.60 5.39 18.54
N SER A 133 -24.46 6.68 18.77
CA SER A 133 -24.02 7.65 17.76
C SER A 133 -22.51 7.83 17.68
N HIS A 134 -21.74 7.12 18.49
CA HIS A 134 -20.29 7.26 18.60
C HIS A 134 -19.56 6.01 18.13
N TRP A 135 -18.29 6.18 17.81
CA TRP A 135 -17.32 5.14 17.58
C TRP A 135 -16.38 5.04 18.78
N LEU A 136 -16.10 3.81 19.19
CA LEU A 136 -15.11 3.48 20.21
C LEU A 136 -13.87 2.91 19.53
N ALA A 137 -12.74 3.60 19.69
CA ALA A 137 -11.44 3.16 19.22
C ALA A 137 -10.68 2.52 20.40
N HIS A 138 -10.53 1.21 20.37
CA HIS A 138 -9.83 0.44 21.40
C HIS A 138 -8.32 0.48 21.13
N THR A 139 -7.56 0.91 22.13
CA THR A 139 -6.10 0.97 22.09
C THR A 139 -5.52 0.30 23.33
N GLY A 140 -4.24 -0.07 23.29
CA GLY A 140 -3.54 -0.58 24.48
C GLY A 140 -3.47 0.41 25.66
N GLN A 141 -3.81 1.68 25.43
CA GLN A 141 -3.80 2.76 26.44
C GLN A 141 -5.20 3.11 26.95
N GLY A 142 -6.26 2.48 26.43
CA GLY A 142 -7.65 2.73 26.77
C GLY A 142 -8.55 2.88 25.56
N VAL A 143 -9.79 3.32 25.79
CA VAL A 143 -10.82 3.48 24.78
C VAL A 143 -11.06 4.96 24.51
N LEU A 144 -10.98 5.36 23.25
CA LEU A 144 -11.29 6.72 22.80
C LEU A 144 -12.65 6.73 22.12
N SER A 145 -13.47 7.72 22.44
CA SER A 145 -14.81 7.89 21.86
C SER A 145 -14.86 9.10 20.92
N THR A 146 -15.51 8.96 19.77
CA THR A 146 -15.69 10.04 18.79
C THR A 146 -16.92 9.81 17.92
N ARG A 147 -17.43 10.87 17.27
CA ARG A 147 -18.46 10.73 16.22
C ARG A 147 -17.88 10.32 14.87
N ASN A 148 -16.63 10.67 14.59
CA ASN A 148 -16.03 10.42 13.28
C ASN A 148 -14.65 9.77 13.39
N VAL A 149 -14.47 8.65 12.69
CA VAL A 149 -13.21 7.93 12.54
C VAL A 149 -12.81 7.88 11.08
N ILE A 150 -11.57 8.25 10.79
CA ILE A 150 -10.99 8.15 9.45
C ILE A 150 -9.88 7.08 9.46
N ILE A 151 -10.09 6.00 8.70
CA ILE A 151 -9.11 4.94 8.52
C ILE A 151 -8.13 5.34 7.43
N ALA A 152 -6.90 5.66 7.81
CA ALA A 152 -5.81 6.12 6.94
C ALA A 152 -4.57 5.21 7.03
N THR A 153 -4.78 3.93 7.39
CA THR A 153 -3.70 2.95 7.65
C THR A 153 -2.94 2.49 6.40
N GLY A 154 -3.41 2.88 5.22
CA GLY A 154 -2.85 2.50 3.93
C GLY A 154 -3.29 1.10 3.46
N ARG A 155 -3.36 0.94 2.13
CA ARG A 155 -3.76 -0.33 1.51
C ARG A 155 -2.62 -1.37 1.48
N ASP A 156 -1.38 -0.93 1.29
CA ASP A 156 -0.20 -1.80 1.14
C ASP A 156 0.51 -1.95 2.50
N ARG A 157 -0.28 -2.41 3.52
CA ARG A 157 0.16 -2.46 4.91
C ARG A 157 0.88 -3.75 5.26
N LEU A 158 0.30 -4.91 4.90
CA LEU A 158 0.84 -6.22 5.24
C LEU A 158 1.33 -6.91 3.97
N PRO A 159 2.64 -7.21 3.83
CA PRO A 159 3.16 -8.04 2.77
C PRO A 159 2.41 -9.38 2.71
N TRP A 160 1.99 -9.79 1.51
CA TRP A 160 1.29 -11.05 1.33
C TRP A 160 2.06 -12.00 0.42
N THR A 161 2.29 -13.21 0.90
CA THR A 161 2.92 -14.28 0.14
C THR A 161 1.94 -15.45 0.07
N PRO A 162 1.67 -16.02 -1.11
CA PRO A 162 0.84 -17.21 -1.25
C PRO A 162 1.36 -18.39 -0.43
N ASP A 163 0.45 -19.26 -0.07
CA ASP A 163 0.81 -20.52 0.58
C ASP A 163 1.15 -21.58 -0.47
N TRP A 164 2.32 -21.41 -1.09
CA TRP A 164 2.80 -22.39 -2.07
C TRP A 164 3.13 -23.72 -1.40
N PRO A 165 2.74 -24.85 -2.00
CA PRO A 165 3.17 -26.16 -1.54
C PRO A 165 4.70 -26.24 -1.40
N GLY A 166 5.17 -26.80 -0.30
CA GLY A 166 6.59 -27.01 -0.05
C GLY A 166 7.41 -25.76 0.29
N LYS A 167 6.82 -24.56 0.41
CA LYS A 167 7.60 -23.34 0.66
C LYS A 167 8.43 -23.39 1.95
N ALA A 168 7.96 -24.14 2.97
CA ALA A 168 8.68 -24.30 4.25
C ALA A 168 9.95 -25.15 4.12
N THR A 169 10.08 -25.95 3.06
CA THR A 169 11.24 -26.81 2.80
C THR A 169 12.24 -26.16 1.84
N PHE A 170 11.94 -24.96 1.34
CA PHE A 170 12.83 -24.25 0.42
C PHE A 170 14.13 -23.87 1.12
N THR A 171 15.26 -24.31 0.57
CA THR A 171 16.58 -24.08 1.16
C THR A 171 17.21 -22.76 0.75
N GLY A 172 16.69 -22.09 -0.29
CA GLY A 172 17.07 -20.75 -0.68
C GLY A 172 16.38 -19.68 0.18
N LYS A 173 16.65 -18.41 -0.10
CA LYS A 173 15.99 -17.29 0.57
C LYS A 173 14.64 -16.98 -0.08
N LEU A 174 13.55 -17.02 0.67
CA LEU A 174 12.25 -16.48 0.26
C LEU A 174 12.02 -15.15 0.97
N ALA A 175 11.86 -14.07 0.21
CA ALA A 175 11.60 -12.72 0.73
C ALA A 175 10.40 -12.10 0.02
N HIS A 176 9.72 -11.17 0.67
CA HIS A 176 8.74 -10.32 -0.02
C HIS A 176 9.45 -9.13 -0.69
N ALA A 177 8.85 -8.56 -1.74
CA ALA A 177 9.38 -7.37 -2.41
C ALA A 177 9.50 -6.14 -1.47
N ALA A 178 8.75 -6.12 -0.35
CA ALA A 178 8.92 -5.12 0.70
C ALA A 178 10.31 -5.14 1.35
N ASP A 179 10.92 -6.33 1.41
CA ASP A 179 12.19 -6.62 2.08
C ASP A 179 13.32 -6.82 1.06
N PHE A 180 13.20 -6.18 -0.11
CA PHE A 180 14.15 -6.33 -1.21
C PHE A 180 15.60 -5.99 -0.81
N GLY A 181 15.81 -5.04 0.11
CA GLY A 181 17.14 -4.59 0.47
C GLY A 181 17.78 -3.74 -0.64
N THR A 182 18.96 -4.12 -1.10
CA THR A 182 19.68 -3.44 -2.17
C THR A 182 19.95 -4.38 -3.35
N ALA A 183 20.19 -3.84 -4.53
CA ALA A 183 20.51 -4.65 -5.71
C ALA A 183 21.85 -5.38 -5.54
N GLU A 184 22.77 -4.82 -4.78
CA GLU A 184 24.08 -5.36 -4.42
C GLU A 184 23.96 -6.69 -3.66
N ASP A 185 22.89 -6.90 -2.88
CA ASP A 185 22.61 -8.14 -2.16
C ASP A 185 22.39 -9.35 -3.09
N TYR A 186 22.19 -9.11 -4.38
CA TYR A 186 21.85 -10.12 -5.40
C TYR A 186 22.96 -10.34 -6.43
N VAL A 187 24.13 -9.71 -6.27
CA VAL A 187 25.29 -9.91 -7.15
C VAL A 187 25.70 -11.40 -7.13
N GLY A 188 25.89 -11.98 -8.31
CA GLY A 188 26.24 -13.37 -8.53
C GLY A 188 25.15 -14.39 -8.21
N LYS A 189 23.94 -13.97 -7.79
CA LYS A 189 22.83 -14.85 -7.42
C LYS A 189 21.87 -15.10 -8.58
N LYS A 190 21.20 -16.25 -8.50
CA LYS A 190 20.04 -16.60 -9.31
C LYS A 190 18.78 -16.15 -8.59
N VAL A 191 18.03 -15.24 -9.18
CA VAL A 191 16.87 -14.59 -8.55
C VAL A 191 15.59 -14.90 -9.31
N LEU A 192 14.58 -15.41 -8.63
CA LEU A 192 13.23 -15.56 -9.16
C LEU A 192 12.32 -14.46 -8.57
N VAL A 193 11.78 -13.59 -9.42
CA VAL A 193 10.76 -12.61 -9.05
C VAL A 193 9.39 -13.16 -9.40
N VAL A 194 8.49 -13.27 -8.41
CA VAL A 194 7.13 -13.80 -8.60
C VAL A 194 6.12 -12.67 -8.57
N GLY A 195 5.56 -12.36 -9.74
CA GLY A 195 4.56 -11.31 -9.93
C GLY A 195 5.07 -10.17 -10.80
N ALA A 196 4.30 -9.81 -11.82
CA ALA A 196 4.60 -8.78 -12.81
C ALA A 196 3.87 -7.44 -12.54
N GLY A 197 3.44 -7.20 -11.29
CA GLY A 197 2.84 -5.93 -10.88
C GLY A 197 3.89 -4.83 -10.67
N ASN A 198 3.44 -3.68 -10.14
CA ASN A 198 4.33 -2.53 -9.92
C ASN A 198 5.52 -2.86 -9.02
N SER A 199 5.33 -3.62 -7.93
CA SER A 199 6.43 -4.05 -7.04
C SER A 199 7.39 -5.02 -7.74
N GLY A 200 6.89 -5.92 -8.61
CA GLY A 200 7.75 -6.83 -9.37
C GLY A 200 8.62 -6.09 -10.37
N PHE A 201 8.05 -5.13 -11.10
CA PHE A 201 8.81 -4.29 -12.02
C PHE A 201 9.78 -3.35 -11.31
N ASP A 202 9.44 -2.85 -10.11
CA ASP A 202 10.37 -2.07 -9.30
C ASP A 202 11.62 -2.90 -8.95
N VAL A 203 11.44 -4.12 -8.45
CA VAL A 203 12.53 -5.08 -8.19
C VAL A 203 13.32 -5.38 -9.48
N LEU A 204 12.64 -5.70 -10.58
CA LEU A 204 13.29 -6.01 -11.86
C LEU A 204 14.08 -4.82 -12.42
N ASN A 205 13.61 -3.59 -12.26
CA ASN A 205 14.32 -2.38 -12.66
C ASN A 205 15.67 -2.25 -11.92
N HIS A 206 15.73 -2.64 -10.64
CA HIS A 206 16.97 -2.67 -9.87
C HIS A 206 17.87 -3.84 -10.28
N LEU A 207 17.32 -5.04 -10.40
CA LEU A 207 18.08 -6.23 -10.84
C LEU A 207 18.60 -6.11 -12.27
N ALA A 208 17.92 -5.35 -13.13
CA ALA A 208 18.39 -5.06 -14.48
C ALA A 208 19.75 -4.32 -14.54
N ARG A 209 20.13 -3.69 -13.42
CA ARG A 209 21.40 -2.95 -13.27
C ARG A 209 22.43 -3.68 -12.41
N ALA A 210 22.02 -4.80 -11.78
CA ALA A 210 22.89 -5.62 -10.94
C ALA A 210 23.58 -6.71 -11.78
N ASP A 211 24.76 -7.12 -11.36
CA ASP A 211 25.50 -8.25 -11.93
C ASP A 211 25.01 -9.57 -11.29
N THR A 212 23.78 -9.95 -11.63
CA THR A 212 23.16 -11.19 -11.19
C THR A 212 23.55 -12.36 -12.11
N LYS A 213 23.61 -13.59 -11.57
CA LYS A 213 23.89 -14.80 -12.36
C LYS A 213 22.74 -15.19 -13.29
N ALA A 214 21.49 -14.99 -12.82
CA ALA A 214 20.27 -15.17 -13.62
C ALA A 214 19.11 -14.43 -12.94
N VAL A 215 18.17 -13.92 -13.72
CA VAL A 215 16.91 -13.36 -13.24
C VAL A 215 15.76 -13.99 -14.00
N TRP A 216 14.82 -14.57 -13.26
CA TRP A 216 13.56 -15.08 -13.79
C TRP A 216 12.39 -14.24 -13.32
N LEU A 217 11.43 -14.00 -14.20
CA LEU A 217 10.12 -13.41 -13.87
C LEU A 217 9.04 -14.47 -14.04
N SER A 218 8.40 -14.87 -12.95
CA SER A 218 7.22 -15.74 -12.99
C SER A 218 5.95 -14.88 -12.95
N ALA A 219 5.12 -14.96 -14.00
CA ALA A 219 3.90 -14.15 -14.11
C ALA A 219 2.73 -14.98 -14.65
N ARG A 220 1.58 -14.92 -13.97
CA ARG A 220 0.33 -15.54 -14.43
C ARG A 220 -0.31 -14.75 -15.58
N HIS A 221 -0.24 -13.45 -15.50
CA HIS A 221 -0.75 -12.49 -16.47
C HIS A 221 0.27 -11.37 -16.62
N GLY A 222 0.36 -10.81 -17.81
CA GLY A 222 1.19 -9.65 -18.06
C GLY A 222 0.65 -8.40 -17.39
N PRO A 223 1.52 -7.43 -17.12
CA PRO A 223 1.14 -6.12 -16.60
C PRO A 223 0.68 -5.20 -17.74
N SER A 224 -0.10 -4.18 -17.39
CA SER A 224 -0.07 -2.94 -18.13
C SER A 224 1.17 -2.17 -17.75
N LEU A 225 1.98 -1.75 -18.73
CA LEU A 225 3.27 -1.13 -18.52
C LEU A 225 3.27 0.31 -19.01
N MET A 226 3.92 1.17 -18.25
CA MET A 226 4.23 2.54 -18.64
C MET A 226 5.74 2.79 -18.46
N PRO A 227 6.41 3.48 -19.40
CA PRO A 227 7.76 3.89 -19.17
C PRO A 227 7.79 5.01 -18.11
N LYS A 228 8.77 5.02 -17.24
CA LYS A 228 8.97 6.08 -16.26
C LYS A 228 9.18 7.43 -16.94
N ARG A 229 9.93 7.40 -18.07
CA ARG A 229 10.25 8.56 -18.90
C ARG A 229 10.20 8.21 -20.38
N ILE A 230 9.87 9.22 -21.21
CA ILE A 230 10.12 9.21 -22.65
C ILE A 230 11.05 10.40 -22.91
N GLY A 231 12.32 10.13 -23.23
CA GLY A 231 13.36 11.14 -23.25
C GLY A 231 13.51 11.80 -21.86
N LYS A 232 13.35 13.11 -21.80
CA LYS A 232 13.41 13.88 -20.53
C LYS A 232 12.06 14.04 -19.84
N VAL A 233 10.96 13.59 -20.47
CA VAL A 233 9.60 13.82 -19.98
C VAL A 233 9.15 12.65 -19.09
N ALA A 234 8.74 12.96 -17.87
CA ALA A 234 8.13 12.00 -16.95
C ALA A 234 6.69 11.67 -17.38
N VAL A 235 6.41 10.42 -17.74
CA VAL A 235 5.08 10.01 -18.27
C VAL A 235 3.98 10.19 -17.23
N ALA A 236 4.30 10.00 -15.96
CA ALA A 236 3.36 10.21 -14.86
C ALA A 236 2.73 11.62 -14.79
N ARG A 237 3.34 12.64 -15.43
CA ARG A 237 2.75 14.00 -15.50
C ARG A 237 1.40 14.03 -16.22
N PHE A 238 1.16 13.08 -17.11
CA PHE A 238 -0.09 12.98 -17.87
C PHE A 238 -1.19 12.21 -17.12
N GLY A 239 -0.88 11.66 -15.95
CA GLY A 239 -1.84 10.89 -15.16
C GLY A 239 -3.11 11.65 -14.81
N GLY A 240 -3.02 12.96 -14.51
CA GLY A 240 -4.18 13.83 -14.27
C GLY A 240 -5.09 13.97 -15.49
N PHE A 241 -4.51 14.20 -16.66
CA PHE A 241 -5.26 14.23 -17.91
C PHE A 241 -5.91 12.90 -18.22
N MET A 242 -5.18 11.79 -18.09
CA MET A 242 -5.73 10.45 -18.34
C MET A 242 -6.87 10.09 -17.38
N ALA A 243 -6.83 10.58 -16.13
CA ALA A 243 -7.89 10.36 -15.16
C ALA A 243 -9.21 11.07 -15.49
N MET A 244 -9.18 12.08 -16.35
CA MET A 244 -10.36 12.81 -16.82
C MET A 244 -11.04 12.16 -18.04
N LEU A 245 -10.35 11.22 -18.69
CA LEU A 245 -10.85 10.55 -19.89
C LEU A 245 -11.76 9.36 -19.52
N PRO A 246 -12.72 9.01 -20.39
CA PRO A 246 -13.40 7.73 -20.28
C PRO A 246 -12.40 6.57 -20.21
N THR A 247 -12.68 5.59 -19.37
CA THR A 247 -11.75 4.48 -19.07
C THR A 247 -11.24 3.76 -20.32
N TRP A 248 -12.13 3.55 -21.32
CA TRP A 248 -11.75 2.88 -22.57
C TRP A 248 -10.75 3.71 -23.41
N ILE A 249 -10.84 5.05 -23.38
CA ILE A 249 -9.88 5.93 -24.05
C ILE A 249 -8.53 5.85 -23.34
N ALA A 250 -8.54 5.94 -22.00
CA ALA A 250 -7.33 5.81 -21.20
C ALA A 250 -6.65 4.45 -21.44
N ASP A 251 -7.42 3.36 -21.50
CA ASP A 251 -6.92 2.02 -21.83
C ASP A 251 -6.29 1.95 -23.22
N ALA A 252 -6.94 2.51 -24.23
CA ALA A 252 -6.41 2.55 -25.60
C ALA A 252 -5.11 3.36 -25.68
N MET A 253 -5.03 4.49 -24.98
CA MET A 253 -3.81 5.32 -24.92
C MET A 253 -2.66 4.60 -24.21
N ILE A 254 -2.93 3.92 -23.08
CA ILE A 254 -1.92 3.12 -22.36
C ILE A 254 -1.41 1.99 -23.26
N ALA A 255 -2.32 1.26 -23.92
CA ALA A 255 -1.96 0.16 -24.81
C ALA A 255 -1.14 0.64 -26.01
N ALA A 256 -1.55 1.75 -26.66
CA ALA A 256 -0.83 2.34 -27.77
C ALA A 256 0.57 2.80 -27.36
N MET A 257 0.69 3.49 -26.23
CA MET A 257 1.97 3.92 -25.68
C MET A 257 2.87 2.72 -25.35
N GLN A 258 2.31 1.68 -24.69
CA GLN A 258 3.04 0.44 -24.39
C GLN A 258 3.57 -0.19 -25.67
N ARG A 259 2.73 -0.30 -26.72
CA ARG A 259 3.10 -0.87 -28.00
C ARG A 259 4.18 -0.05 -28.72
N LEU A 260 4.04 1.27 -28.70
CA LEU A 260 4.99 2.18 -29.36
C LEU A 260 6.37 2.16 -28.68
N VAL A 261 6.40 2.19 -27.34
CA VAL A 261 7.65 2.28 -26.58
C VAL A 261 8.33 0.92 -26.42
N PHE A 262 7.55 -0.11 -26.10
CA PHE A 262 8.11 -1.42 -25.77
C PHE A 262 7.94 -2.47 -26.88
N GLY A 263 7.10 -2.23 -27.87
CA GLY A 263 6.77 -3.22 -28.91
C GLY A 263 5.94 -4.38 -28.36
N ASP A 264 6.06 -5.52 -29.01
CA ASP A 264 5.39 -6.75 -28.63
C ASP A 264 6.23 -7.56 -27.64
N LEU A 265 5.86 -7.52 -26.37
CA LEU A 265 6.58 -8.19 -25.30
C LEU A 265 6.23 -9.70 -25.20
N THR A 266 5.18 -10.16 -25.89
CA THR A 266 4.86 -11.61 -25.93
C THR A 266 5.97 -12.42 -26.62
N ARG A 267 6.72 -11.80 -27.54
CA ARG A 267 7.88 -12.41 -28.21
C ARG A 267 9.02 -12.73 -27.23
N PHE A 268 9.02 -12.11 -26.04
CA PHE A 268 9.98 -12.36 -24.98
C PHE A 268 9.38 -13.15 -23.82
N GLY A 269 8.23 -13.83 -24.06
CA GLY A 269 7.56 -14.69 -23.10
C GLY A 269 6.66 -13.95 -22.10
N LEU A 270 6.59 -12.62 -22.11
CA LEU A 270 5.71 -11.89 -21.18
C LEU A 270 4.25 -12.05 -21.61
N PRO A 271 3.37 -12.66 -20.79
CA PRO A 271 1.95 -12.81 -21.15
C PRO A 271 1.28 -11.45 -21.40
N PRO A 272 0.24 -11.38 -22.22
CA PRO A 272 -0.52 -10.16 -22.39
C PRO A 272 -1.28 -9.79 -21.11
N ALA A 273 -1.53 -8.50 -20.91
CA ALA A 273 -2.42 -8.04 -19.87
C ALA A 273 -3.87 -8.47 -20.20
N PRO A 274 -4.65 -8.99 -19.23
CA PRO A 274 -6.00 -9.51 -19.49
C PRO A 274 -7.03 -8.41 -19.81
N LYS A 275 -6.76 -7.18 -19.37
CA LYS A 275 -7.60 -5.99 -19.58
C LYS A 275 -6.71 -4.75 -19.68
N GLY A 276 -7.30 -3.62 -20.07
CA GLY A 276 -6.63 -2.33 -20.12
C GLY A 276 -6.14 -1.85 -18.75
N GLY A 277 -5.12 -1.01 -18.73
CA GLY A 277 -4.47 -0.56 -17.51
C GLY A 277 -5.35 0.28 -16.58
N ALA A 278 -6.16 1.19 -17.17
CA ALA A 278 -7.09 2.01 -16.42
C ALA A 278 -8.27 1.18 -15.88
N SER A 279 -8.78 0.23 -16.68
CA SER A 279 -9.81 -0.72 -16.25
C SER A 279 -9.34 -1.58 -15.08
N ARG A 280 -8.14 -2.15 -15.14
CA ARG A 280 -7.56 -2.95 -14.05
C ARG A 280 -7.34 -2.12 -12.79
N LEU A 281 -6.89 -0.89 -12.95
CA LEU A 281 -6.71 0.03 -11.84
C LEU A 281 -8.04 0.32 -11.13
N GLY A 282 -9.10 0.61 -11.89
CA GLY A 282 -10.42 0.96 -11.34
C GLY A 282 -11.14 -0.25 -10.72
N VAL A 283 -11.18 -1.39 -11.42
CA VAL A 283 -11.96 -2.57 -11.02
C VAL A 283 -11.16 -3.54 -10.15
N GLU A 284 -9.94 -3.91 -10.60
CA GLU A 284 -9.13 -4.90 -9.90
C GLU A 284 -8.20 -4.26 -8.85
N GLN A 285 -8.11 -2.93 -8.84
CA GLN A 285 -7.23 -2.14 -7.99
C GLN A 285 -5.74 -2.52 -8.15
N ILE A 286 -5.37 -2.93 -9.37
CA ILE A 286 -4.01 -3.27 -9.75
C ILE A 286 -3.36 -2.06 -10.40
N ALA A 287 -2.32 -1.53 -9.80
CA ALA A 287 -1.58 -0.40 -10.33
C ALA A 287 -0.86 -0.76 -11.63
N ILE A 288 -0.75 0.21 -12.54
CA ILE A 288 0.05 0.08 -13.76
C ILE A 288 1.52 -0.03 -13.35
N ALA A 289 2.23 -1.01 -13.89
CA ALA A 289 3.64 -1.19 -13.61
C ALA A 289 4.48 -0.14 -14.36
N VAL A 290 5.55 0.33 -13.71
CA VAL A 290 6.43 1.35 -14.28
C VAL A 290 7.78 0.73 -14.62
N ASP A 291 8.15 0.82 -15.90
CA ASP A 291 9.44 0.37 -16.39
C ASP A 291 10.49 1.50 -16.29
N ASP A 292 11.65 1.12 -15.77
CA ASP A 292 12.87 1.96 -15.71
C ASP A 292 14.11 1.12 -16.03
N GLY A 293 14.00 0.19 -17.03
CA GLY A 293 15.09 -0.62 -17.53
C GLY A 293 14.84 -2.14 -17.55
N ALA A 294 13.85 -2.65 -16.84
CA ALA A 294 13.52 -4.08 -16.81
C ALA A 294 13.15 -4.62 -18.20
N VAL A 295 12.36 -3.86 -18.99
CA VAL A 295 12.00 -4.27 -20.37
C VAL A 295 13.21 -4.35 -21.28
N ALA A 296 14.16 -3.44 -21.16
CA ALA A 296 15.41 -3.50 -21.93
C ALA A 296 16.23 -4.74 -21.55
N ALA A 297 16.30 -5.07 -20.26
CA ALA A 297 16.98 -6.28 -19.78
C ALA A 297 16.27 -7.55 -20.23
N LEU A 298 14.93 -7.57 -20.26
CA LEU A 298 14.13 -8.67 -20.81
C LEU A 298 14.43 -8.90 -22.30
N LYS A 299 14.41 -7.84 -23.10
CA LYS A 299 14.72 -7.91 -24.54
C LYS A 299 16.15 -8.36 -24.81
N ALA A 300 17.08 -8.02 -23.94
CA ALA A 300 18.49 -8.45 -24.01
C ALA A 300 18.72 -9.87 -23.47
N GLY A 301 17.69 -10.60 -23.04
CA GLY A 301 17.81 -11.95 -22.50
C GLY A 301 18.40 -12.02 -21.08
N ARG A 302 18.62 -10.89 -20.40
CA ARG A 302 19.12 -10.87 -19.02
C ARG A 302 18.02 -11.17 -17.98
N ILE A 303 16.78 -11.00 -18.35
CA ILE A 303 15.60 -11.43 -17.60
C ILE A 303 14.86 -12.44 -18.47
N SER A 304 14.56 -13.62 -17.94
CA SER A 304 13.79 -14.66 -18.63
C SER A 304 12.40 -14.77 -17.99
N VAL A 305 11.34 -14.79 -18.79
CA VAL A 305 10.00 -15.05 -18.29
C VAL A 305 9.80 -16.56 -18.19
N VAL A 306 9.25 -17.01 -17.07
CA VAL A 306 8.98 -18.42 -16.79
C VAL A 306 7.52 -18.62 -16.38
N ALA A 307 7.05 -19.87 -16.45
CA ALA A 307 5.70 -20.23 -16.05
C ALA A 307 5.43 -19.88 -14.56
N PRO A 308 4.16 -19.79 -14.14
CA PRO A 308 3.81 -19.57 -12.76
C PRO A 308 4.37 -20.64 -11.82
N VAL A 309 4.73 -20.22 -10.59
CA VAL A 309 5.20 -21.13 -9.54
C VAL A 309 4.08 -22.11 -9.14
N ALA A 310 4.37 -23.39 -9.16
CA ALA A 310 3.50 -24.48 -8.71
C ALA A 310 3.82 -24.90 -7.27
N ALA A 311 5.11 -25.20 -6.98
CA ALA A 311 5.55 -25.70 -5.69
C ALA A 311 7.03 -25.42 -5.46
N PHE A 312 7.46 -25.55 -4.21
CA PHE A 312 8.87 -25.54 -3.81
C PHE A 312 9.32 -26.96 -3.47
N GLU A 313 10.53 -27.33 -3.88
CA GLU A 313 11.09 -28.70 -3.73
C GLU A 313 12.56 -28.61 -3.31
N GLY A 314 12.81 -28.47 -1.99
CA GLY A 314 14.16 -28.28 -1.47
C GLY A 314 14.82 -27.01 -2.03
N ALA A 315 15.88 -27.15 -2.84
CA ALA A 315 16.53 -26.02 -3.51
C ALA A 315 15.83 -25.61 -4.82
N GLY A 316 14.85 -26.39 -5.28
CA GLY A 316 14.14 -26.18 -6.54
C GLY A 316 12.81 -25.47 -6.38
N VAL A 317 12.39 -24.81 -7.46
CA VAL A 317 11.04 -24.26 -7.63
C VAL A 317 10.45 -24.89 -8.88
N ARG A 318 9.39 -25.69 -8.71
CA ARG A 318 8.67 -26.31 -9.80
C ARG A 318 7.63 -25.31 -10.33
N LEU A 319 7.60 -25.17 -11.65
CA LEU A 319 6.70 -24.30 -12.38
C LEU A 319 5.48 -25.11 -12.90
N ASN A 320 4.42 -24.41 -13.32
CA ASN A 320 3.19 -25.04 -13.80
C ASN A 320 3.35 -25.82 -15.11
N ASP A 321 4.40 -25.55 -15.88
CA ASP A 321 4.77 -26.29 -17.09
C ASP A 321 5.63 -27.56 -16.82
N GLY A 322 5.87 -27.87 -15.55
CA GLY A 322 6.68 -28.99 -15.10
C GLY A 322 8.18 -28.69 -15.00
N THR A 323 8.64 -27.53 -15.49
CA THR A 323 10.05 -27.13 -15.40
C THR A 323 10.44 -26.90 -13.95
N VAL A 324 11.65 -27.29 -13.56
CA VAL A 324 12.25 -27.01 -12.26
C VAL A 324 13.42 -26.07 -12.44
N ILE A 325 13.40 -24.94 -11.72
CA ILE A 325 14.52 -24.00 -11.65
C ILE A 325 15.07 -23.96 -10.22
N SER A 326 16.34 -23.60 -10.06
CA SER A 326 17.00 -23.56 -8.76
C SER A 326 17.49 -22.14 -8.45
N PRO A 327 16.59 -21.23 -8.01
CA PRO A 327 17.00 -19.91 -7.60
C PRO A 327 17.65 -19.91 -6.21
N ASP A 328 18.67 -19.06 -6.01
CA ASP A 328 19.23 -18.80 -4.69
C ASP A 328 18.29 -17.95 -3.85
N VAL A 329 17.52 -17.07 -4.53
CA VAL A 329 16.55 -16.18 -3.89
C VAL A 329 15.25 -16.13 -4.68
N VAL A 330 14.14 -16.23 -3.97
CA VAL A 330 12.80 -15.98 -4.50
C VAL A 330 12.25 -14.70 -3.88
N ILE A 331 11.85 -13.74 -4.72
CA ILE A 331 11.24 -12.47 -4.29
C ILE A 331 9.76 -12.52 -4.64
N ALA A 332 8.91 -12.62 -3.61
CA ALA A 332 7.46 -12.58 -3.75
C ALA A 332 6.99 -11.12 -3.95
N ALA A 333 6.69 -10.74 -5.19
CA ALA A 333 6.06 -9.46 -5.53
C ALA A 333 4.54 -9.65 -5.70
N THR A 334 3.93 -10.35 -4.76
CA THR A 334 2.57 -10.88 -4.82
C THR A 334 1.53 -9.96 -4.16
N GLY A 335 1.94 -8.76 -3.78
CA GLY A 335 1.08 -7.70 -3.28
C GLY A 335 0.95 -7.67 -1.76
N TYR A 336 -0.09 -6.98 -1.30
CA TYR A 336 -0.29 -6.66 0.11
C TYR A 336 -1.75 -6.92 0.51
N ARG A 337 -1.97 -7.01 1.83
CA ARG A 337 -3.28 -7.00 2.47
C ARG A 337 -3.43 -5.73 3.32
N THR A 338 -4.66 -5.27 3.50
CA THR A 338 -4.96 -4.12 4.36
C THR A 338 -4.80 -4.46 5.83
N GLY A 339 -5.14 -5.70 6.21
CA GLY A 339 -5.19 -6.17 7.61
C GLY A 339 -6.22 -5.40 8.44
N LEU A 340 -7.33 -4.99 7.82
CA LEU A 340 -8.40 -4.25 8.48
C LEU A 340 -9.45 -5.16 9.11
N GLU A 341 -9.44 -6.45 8.77
CA GLU A 341 -10.44 -7.42 9.23
C GLU A 341 -10.47 -7.50 10.76
N THR A 342 -9.32 -7.51 11.40
CA THR A 342 -9.21 -7.54 12.87
C THR A 342 -9.74 -6.25 13.50
N MET A 343 -9.44 -5.09 12.87
CA MET A 343 -9.80 -3.78 13.42
C MET A 343 -11.29 -3.47 13.28
N LEU A 344 -11.91 -3.86 12.16
CA LEU A 344 -13.26 -3.45 11.79
C LEU A 344 -14.29 -4.58 11.98
N GLY A 345 -13.83 -5.81 12.26
CA GLY A 345 -14.72 -6.94 12.53
C GLY A 345 -15.83 -7.09 11.49
N ASP A 346 -17.04 -7.31 11.98
CA ASP A 346 -18.24 -7.60 11.17
C ASP A 346 -19.04 -6.35 10.78
N LEU A 347 -18.39 -5.17 10.70
CA LEU A 347 -19.08 -3.92 10.30
C LEU A 347 -19.62 -3.94 8.87
N GLY A 348 -19.31 -4.99 8.09
CA GLY A 348 -19.77 -5.16 6.71
C GLY A 348 -19.18 -4.17 5.69
N VAL A 349 -18.15 -3.41 6.09
CA VAL A 349 -17.53 -2.33 5.29
C VAL A 349 -16.40 -2.80 4.38
N LEU A 350 -15.94 -4.04 4.54
CA LEU A 350 -14.87 -4.65 3.75
C LEU A 350 -15.44 -5.60 2.69
N ASP A 351 -14.72 -5.74 1.57
CA ASP A 351 -14.98 -6.79 0.59
C ASP A 351 -14.33 -8.12 0.99
N ALA A 352 -14.50 -9.16 0.17
CA ALA A 352 -13.93 -10.49 0.43
C ALA A 352 -12.39 -10.52 0.46
N LYS A 353 -11.71 -9.46 0.03
CA LYS A 353 -10.24 -9.31 0.08
C LYS A 353 -9.77 -8.45 1.25
N GLY A 354 -10.68 -8.02 2.14
CA GLY A 354 -10.38 -7.11 3.24
C GLY A 354 -10.14 -5.66 2.82
N VAL A 355 -10.60 -5.28 1.61
CA VAL A 355 -10.45 -3.91 1.10
C VAL A 355 -11.74 -3.12 1.39
N PRO A 356 -11.66 -1.87 1.85
CA PRO A 356 -12.84 -1.06 2.07
C PRO A 356 -13.68 -0.88 0.81
N LYS A 357 -15.00 -1.12 0.93
CA LYS A 357 -15.98 -0.91 -0.16
C LYS A 357 -16.09 0.55 -0.54
N ALA A 358 -15.90 1.47 0.42
CA ALA A 358 -15.90 2.92 0.25
C ALA A 358 -14.48 3.51 0.35
N ASN A 359 -14.27 4.70 -0.23
CA ASN A 359 -13.00 5.41 -0.16
C ASN A 359 -13.21 6.91 -0.46
N GLY A 360 -12.47 7.78 0.19
CA GLY A 360 -12.62 9.23 0.09
C GLY A 360 -13.94 9.70 0.68
N GLY A 361 -14.61 10.64 0.04
CA GLY A 361 -15.92 11.16 0.45
C GLY A 361 -17.10 10.24 0.18
N THR A 362 -16.88 9.00 -0.30
CA THR A 362 -17.97 8.03 -0.50
C THR A 362 -18.43 7.47 0.84
N PRO A 363 -19.73 7.51 1.17
CA PRO A 363 -20.25 6.94 2.42
C PRO A 363 -19.92 5.45 2.54
N SER A 364 -19.49 5.04 3.73
CA SER A 364 -19.13 3.63 4.01
C SER A 364 -20.33 2.72 4.29
N GLY A 365 -21.52 3.30 4.43
CA GLY A 365 -22.71 2.62 4.96
C GLY A 365 -22.76 2.63 6.50
N GLN A 366 -21.71 3.11 7.15
CA GLN A 366 -21.60 3.28 8.59
C GLN A 366 -21.38 4.78 8.88
N PRO A 367 -22.38 5.53 9.38
CA PRO A 367 -22.26 6.96 9.61
C PRO A 367 -21.06 7.29 10.50
N GLY A 368 -20.26 8.28 10.10
CA GLY A 368 -19.06 8.71 10.80
C GLY A 368 -17.83 7.81 10.65
N LEU A 369 -17.90 6.74 9.83
CA LEU A 369 -16.73 5.92 9.50
C LEU A 369 -16.28 6.19 8.05
N TRP A 370 -15.04 6.62 7.91
CA TRP A 370 -14.46 7.06 6.64
C TRP A 370 -13.18 6.30 6.31
N PHE A 371 -12.91 6.14 5.01
CA PHE A 371 -11.68 5.52 4.51
C PHE A 371 -10.96 6.45 3.55
N ILE A 372 -9.64 6.57 3.69
CA ILE A 372 -8.82 7.42 2.83
C ILE A 372 -7.54 6.71 2.39
N GLY A 373 -7.14 6.89 1.11
CA GLY A 373 -5.92 6.31 0.57
C GLY A 373 -5.97 4.80 0.36
N MET A 374 -7.17 4.21 0.24
CA MET A 374 -7.37 2.76 0.13
C MET A 374 -7.43 2.25 -1.32
N ARG A 375 -7.46 3.14 -2.31
CA ARG A 375 -7.51 2.77 -3.73
C ARG A 375 -6.38 3.41 -4.53
N PRO A 376 -5.79 2.70 -5.51
CA PRO A 376 -4.81 3.27 -6.41
C PRO A 376 -5.46 4.26 -7.36
N SER A 377 -4.65 5.14 -7.97
CA SER A 377 -5.10 6.20 -8.85
C SER A 377 -4.12 6.37 -10.03
N LEU A 378 -4.62 6.86 -11.16
CA LEU A 378 -3.79 7.24 -12.32
C LEU A 378 -2.89 8.44 -12.03
N THR A 379 -3.24 9.25 -11.04
CA THR A 379 -2.44 10.40 -10.63
C THR A 379 -1.33 9.96 -9.67
N SER A 380 -1.54 10.16 -8.39
CA SER A 380 -0.63 9.78 -7.32
C SER A 380 -1.45 9.54 -6.06
N TYR A 381 -0.98 8.67 -5.19
CA TYR A 381 -1.58 8.48 -3.88
C TYR A 381 -1.66 9.77 -3.06
N PHE A 382 -0.64 10.63 -3.14
CA PHE A 382 -0.59 11.91 -2.44
C PHE A 382 -1.65 12.88 -2.96
N HIS A 383 -1.72 13.04 -4.28
CA HIS A 383 -2.73 13.90 -4.91
C HIS A 383 -4.16 13.40 -4.60
N SER A 384 -4.39 12.09 -4.79
CA SER A 384 -5.69 11.49 -4.48
C SER A 384 -6.05 11.63 -3.00
N ALA A 385 -5.10 11.44 -2.10
CA ALA A 385 -5.32 11.63 -0.66
C ALA A 385 -5.73 13.08 -0.34
N GLY A 386 -5.12 14.05 -0.99
CA GLY A 386 -5.53 15.46 -0.86
C GLY A 386 -6.98 15.70 -1.26
N LEU A 387 -7.39 15.20 -2.44
CA LEU A 387 -8.78 15.34 -2.92
C LEU A 387 -9.79 14.61 -2.00
N GLN A 388 -9.44 13.40 -1.57
CA GLN A 388 -10.26 12.59 -0.67
C GLN A 388 -10.40 13.26 0.71
N ALA A 389 -9.31 13.84 1.23
CA ALA A 389 -9.30 14.55 2.49
C ALA A 389 -10.25 15.76 2.46
N GLU A 390 -10.22 16.54 1.38
CA GLU A 390 -11.12 17.67 1.19
C GLU A 390 -12.59 17.24 1.18
N ALA A 391 -12.91 16.16 0.46
CA ALA A 391 -14.27 15.63 0.36
C ALA A 391 -14.79 15.14 1.73
N ILE A 392 -13.98 14.38 2.47
CA ILE A 392 -14.33 13.90 3.82
C ILE A 392 -14.50 15.09 4.78
N ALA A 393 -13.54 16.00 4.81
CA ALA A 393 -13.56 17.14 5.72
C ALA A 393 -14.74 18.08 5.46
N TRP A 394 -15.16 18.23 4.20
CA TRP A 394 -16.34 19.00 3.84
C TRP A 394 -17.63 18.37 4.40
N GLN A 395 -17.79 17.04 4.30
CA GLN A 395 -18.95 16.32 4.85
C GLN A 395 -18.99 16.40 6.38
N ILE A 396 -17.87 16.11 7.05
CA ILE A 396 -17.79 16.16 8.52
C ILE A 396 -18.10 17.56 9.05
N ALA A 397 -17.58 18.61 8.41
CA ALA A 397 -17.83 20.00 8.84
C ALA A 397 -19.29 20.42 8.69
N ARG A 398 -20.08 19.74 7.85
CA ARG A 398 -21.53 19.98 7.68
C ARG A 398 -22.39 19.12 8.59
N GLY A 399 -21.80 18.20 9.35
CA GLY A 399 -22.54 17.31 10.24
C GLY A 399 -23.20 16.14 9.50
N GLU A 400 -22.70 15.80 8.33
CA GLU A 400 -23.17 14.69 7.48
C GLU A 400 -22.54 13.37 7.87
#